data_153232d034a155efea54741c35689f2e
#
_entry.id   153232d034a155efea54741c35689f2e
#
_cell.length_a   1.000
_cell.length_b   1.000
_cell.length_c   1.000
_cell.angle_alpha   90.00
_cell.angle_beta   90.00
_cell.angle_gamma   90.00
#
_symmetry.space_group_name_H-M   'P 1'
#
loop_
_entity.id
_entity.type
_entity.pdbx_description
1 polymer ?
#
loop_
_entity_poly.entity_id
_entity_poly.type
_entity_poly.pdbx_seq_one_letter_code
_entity_poly.pdbx_strand_id
1 'polypeptide(L)'
;MKKAIVLSSGGVDSTTCISVAVKELGADNVCTASIFYGQKHVKELEAARKVAEWFHVKHYEFDLSSILQYSNCALLAGSSEEIKHESYEDQVKESETGRVSTYVPFRNGLMLSVAASLAASLYEDEEVDIYIGAHADDAAGNAYADCSEPFLKAMEDAISIGTYGKVHLVFPFADKNKAGVVKTGLALGTPYELTWSCYEGGEKPCGTCGTCRDRIAAFEANGVKDPALD
;
A
#
# COMPACT_ATOMS: atom_id res chain seq x y z
N MET A 1 14.16 -10.57 -19.31
CA MET A 1 12.80 -9.95 -19.35
C MET A 1 12.65 -9.10 -18.10
N LYS A 2 11.94 -7.97 -18.19
CA LYS A 2 11.73 -7.10 -17.04
C LYS A 2 10.88 -7.81 -15.99
N LYS A 3 11.25 -7.71 -14.70
CA LYS A 3 10.55 -8.29 -13.56
C LYS A 3 9.86 -7.21 -12.74
N ALA A 4 8.90 -7.60 -11.92
CA ALA A 4 8.28 -6.68 -10.98
C ALA A 4 8.14 -7.28 -9.58
N ILE A 5 8.29 -6.42 -8.57
CA ILE A 5 7.89 -6.66 -7.18
C ILE A 5 6.84 -5.63 -6.82
N VAL A 6 5.66 -6.08 -6.41
CA VAL A 6 4.60 -5.19 -5.96
C VAL A 6 4.53 -5.22 -4.44
N LEU A 7 4.69 -4.06 -3.78
CA LEU A 7 4.42 -3.91 -2.36
C LEU A 7 2.92 -4.11 -2.12
N SER A 8 2.57 -5.18 -1.45
CA SER A 8 1.19 -5.64 -1.27
C SER A 8 0.75 -5.54 0.19
N SER A 9 -0.15 -4.63 0.49
CA SER A 9 -0.83 -4.55 1.79
C SER A 9 -2.11 -5.38 1.85
N GLY A 10 -2.58 -5.92 0.71
CA GLY A 10 -3.90 -6.55 0.60
C GLY A 10 -5.05 -5.55 0.51
N GLY A 11 -4.77 -4.25 0.46
CA GLY A 11 -5.75 -3.19 0.26
C GLY A 11 -6.05 -2.90 -1.22
N VAL A 12 -6.98 -1.97 -1.44
CA VAL A 12 -7.44 -1.56 -2.79
C VAL A 12 -6.28 -1.14 -3.69
N ASP A 13 -5.41 -0.26 -3.22
CA ASP A 13 -4.39 0.39 -4.05
C ASP A 13 -3.30 -0.57 -4.47
N SER A 14 -2.78 -1.34 -3.52
CA SER A 14 -1.75 -2.35 -3.79
C SER A 14 -2.26 -3.47 -4.69
N THR A 15 -3.53 -3.88 -4.52
CA THR A 15 -4.15 -4.90 -5.38
C THR A 15 -4.36 -4.36 -6.80
N THR A 16 -4.70 -3.08 -6.94
CA THR A 16 -4.76 -2.43 -8.26
C THR A 16 -3.37 -2.35 -8.91
N CYS A 17 -2.31 -2.08 -8.14
CA CYS A 17 -0.92 -2.16 -8.64
C CYS A 17 -0.57 -3.56 -9.16
N ILE A 18 -0.98 -4.63 -8.46
CA ILE A 18 -0.76 -6.01 -8.93
C ILE A 18 -1.46 -6.21 -10.27
N SER A 19 -2.72 -5.77 -10.41
CA SER A 19 -3.45 -5.85 -11.68
C SER A 19 -2.73 -5.14 -12.83
N VAL A 20 -2.17 -3.94 -12.56
CA VAL A 20 -1.38 -3.19 -13.55
C VAL A 20 -0.12 -3.96 -13.92
N ALA A 21 0.68 -4.38 -12.95
CA ALA A 21 1.94 -5.09 -13.19
C ALA A 21 1.72 -6.41 -13.95
N VAL A 22 0.72 -7.20 -13.56
CA VAL A 22 0.37 -8.46 -14.25
C VAL A 22 -0.14 -8.21 -15.67
N LYS A 23 -0.90 -7.15 -15.88
CA LYS A 23 -1.35 -6.75 -17.23
C LYS A 23 -0.18 -6.39 -18.15
N GLU A 24 0.83 -5.71 -17.61
CA GLU A 24 1.98 -5.21 -18.39
C GLU A 24 3.03 -6.29 -18.63
N LEU A 25 3.33 -7.11 -17.64
CA LEU A 25 4.48 -8.01 -17.65
C LEU A 25 4.11 -9.51 -17.70
N GLY A 26 2.87 -9.87 -17.39
CA GLY A 26 2.44 -11.24 -17.19
C GLY A 26 2.78 -11.77 -15.78
N ALA A 27 1.94 -12.67 -15.25
CA ALA A 27 2.06 -13.19 -13.88
C ALA A 27 3.42 -13.85 -13.57
N ASP A 28 4.02 -14.53 -14.55
CA ASP A 28 5.33 -15.21 -14.40
C ASP A 28 6.50 -14.24 -14.15
N ASN A 29 6.31 -12.95 -14.41
CA ASN A 29 7.32 -11.91 -14.22
C ASN A 29 7.01 -10.99 -13.03
N VAL A 30 5.94 -11.26 -12.27
CA VAL A 30 5.51 -10.47 -11.13
C VAL A 30 5.58 -11.30 -9.86
N CYS A 31 6.10 -10.72 -8.79
CA CYS A 31 5.91 -11.22 -7.44
C CYS A 31 5.42 -10.10 -6.53
N THR A 32 4.93 -10.47 -5.35
CA THR A 32 4.42 -9.53 -4.35
C THR A 32 5.20 -9.65 -3.06
N ALA A 33 5.32 -8.55 -2.32
CA ALA A 33 5.96 -8.51 -1.02
C ALA A 33 5.06 -7.80 -0.01
N SER A 34 4.73 -8.48 1.08
CA SER A 34 4.02 -7.93 2.24
C SER A 34 4.94 -7.76 3.43
N ILE A 35 4.68 -6.76 4.25
CA ILE A 35 5.49 -6.45 5.40
C ILE A 35 4.60 -6.38 6.64
N PHE A 36 4.89 -7.27 7.60
CA PHE A 36 4.38 -7.16 8.94
C PHE A 36 5.23 -6.15 9.69
N TYR A 37 4.61 -5.07 10.17
CA TYR A 37 5.29 -4.00 10.87
C TYR A 37 4.81 -3.84 12.34
N GLY A 38 4.09 -4.85 12.86
CA GLY A 38 3.52 -4.84 14.21
C GLY A 38 2.11 -4.25 14.27
N GLN A 39 1.38 -4.22 13.15
CA GLN A 39 0.00 -3.74 13.08
C GLN A 39 -0.94 -4.58 13.97
N LYS A 40 -2.01 -3.92 14.49
CA LYS A 40 -2.97 -4.49 15.46
C LYS A 40 -3.63 -5.79 15.02
N HIS A 41 -3.75 -6.02 13.69
CA HIS A 41 -4.37 -7.24 13.15
C HIS A 41 -3.67 -7.69 11.86
N VAL A 42 -3.86 -8.95 11.49
CA VAL A 42 -3.23 -9.60 10.32
C VAL A 42 -4.14 -9.69 9.10
N LYS A 43 -5.34 -9.12 9.15
CA LYS A 43 -6.34 -9.19 8.06
C LYS A 43 -5.79 -8.70 6.71
N GLU A 44 -4.96 -7.66 6.73
CA GLU A 44 -4.30 -7.15 5.52
C GLU A 44 -3.36 -8.20 4.91
N LEU A 45 -2.55 -8.88 5.74
CA LEU A 45 -1.65 -9.95 5.26
C LEU A 45 -2.43 -11.15 4.72
N GLU A 46 -3.53 -11.53 5.39
CA GLU A 46 -4.42 -12.59 4.91
C GLU A 46 -5.03 -12.23 3.55
N ALA A 47 -5.47 -10.98 3.36
CA ALA A 47 -5.96 -10.48 2.09
C ALA A 47 -4.85 -10.48 1.02
N ALA A 48 -3.64 -10.02 1.35
CA ALA A 48 -2.51 -10.00 0.42
C ALA A 48 -2.15 -11.41 -0.10
N ARG A 49 -2.19 -12.43 0.77
CA ARG A 49 -1.98 -13.84 0.37
C ARG A 49 -3.05 -14.31 -0.61
N LYS A 50 -4.34 -14.06 -0.31
CA LYS A 50 -5.47 -14.43 -1.19
C LYS A 50 -5.38 -13.74 -2.55
N VAL A 51 -5.02 -12.47 -2.56
CA VAL A 51 -4.81 -11.70 -3.79
C VAL A 51 -3.66 -12.27 -4.61
N ALA A 52 -2.52 -12.57 -3.98
CA ALA A 52 -1.37 -13.18 -4.66
C ALA A 52 -1.72 -14.57 -5.25
N GLU A 53 -2.47 -15.39 -4.52
CA GLU A 53 -2.98 -16.68 -4.99
C GLU A 53 -3.91 -16.51 -6.20
N TRP A 54 -4.83 -15.54 -6.16
CA TRP A 54 -5.75 -15.26 -7.26
C TRP A 54 -5.02 -14.86 -8.55
N PHE A 55 -3.96 -14.05 -8.44
CA PHE A 55 -3.13 -13.66 -9.59
C PHE A 55 -2.10 -14.74 -9.99
N HIS A 56 -1.98 -15.83 -9.22
CA HIS A 56 -0.96 -16.88 -9.41
C HIS A 56 0.47 -16.33 -9.38
N VAL A 57 0.74 -15.33 -8.54
CA VAL A 57 2.06 -14.73 -8.38
C VAL A 57 2.73 -15.19 -7.09
N LYS A 58 4.07 -15.25 -7.09
CA LYS A 58 4.83 -15.60 -5.88
C LYS A 58 4.70 -14.46 -4.85
N HIS A 59 4.47 -14.84 -3.58
CA HIS A 59 4.32 -13.91 -2.47
C HIS A 59 5.45 -14.08 -1.45
N TYR A 60 6.04 -12.96 -1.03
CA TYR A 60 7.05 -12.89 0.02
C TYR A 60 6.51 -12.10 1.21
N GLU A 61 6.91 -12.50 2.42
CA GLU A 61 6.53 -11.82 3.65
C GLU A 61 7.76 -11.51 4.51
N PHE A 62 7.80 -10.32 5.08
CA PHE A 62 8.88 -9.86 5.94
C PHE A 62 8.33 -9.31 7.24
N ASP A 63 9.01 -9.59 8.35
CA ASP A 63 8.68 -9.03 9.67
C ASP A 63 9.67 -7.92 10.03
N LEU A 64 9.15 -6.69 10.12
CA LEU A 64 9.88 -5.49 10.53
C LEU A 64 9.35 -4.92 11.85
N SER A 65 8.56 -5.68 12.61
CA SER A 65 7.96 -5.25 13.87
C SER A 65 8.98 -4.76 14.89
N SER A 66 10.15 -5.38 14.92
CA SER A 66 11.25 -5.00 15.82
C SER A 66 11.78 -3.57 15.60
N ILE A 67 11.61 -3.01 14.40
CA ILE A 67 12.03 -1.63 14.07
C ILE A 67 10.95 -0.65 14.52
N LEU A 68 9.70 -0.93 14.19
CA LEU A 68 8.59 0.01 14.35
C LEU A 68 7.92 -0.05 15.72
N GLN A 69 8.30 -1.00 16.60
CA GLN A 69 7.80 -1.13 17.98
C GLN A 69 8.04 0.11 18.86
N TYR A 70 8.97 0.98 18.47
CA TYR A 70 9.30 2.20 19.22
C TYR A 70 8.36 3.38 18.88
N SER A 71 7.46 3.20 17.91
CA SER A 71 6.47 4.22 17.52
C SER A 71 5.17 4.05 18.32
N ASN A 72 4.53 5.16 18.70
CA ASN A 72 3.21 5.17 19.31
C ASN A 72 2.09 5.41 18.27
N CYS A 73 2.27 4.95 17.03
CA CYS A 73 1.25 5.07 16.00
C CYS A 73 0.01 4.22 16.33
N ALA A 74 -1.18 4.77 16.12
CA ALA A 74 -2.46 4.10 16.42
C ALA A 74 -2.67 2.74 15.74
N LEU A 75 -1.94 2.47 14.66
CA LEU A 75 -2.02 1.19 13.93
C LEU A 75 -1.22 0.06 14.60
N LEU A 76 -0.27 0.36 15.49
CA LEU A 76 0.61 -0.63 16.11
C LEU A 76 -0.02 -1.30 17.32
N ALA A 77 0.20 -2.60 17.47
CA ALA A 77 -0.36 -3.41 18.56
C ALA A 77 0.06 -2.93 19.97
N GLY A 78 1.27 -2.38 20.09
CA GLY A 78 1.80 -1.83 21.35
C GLY A 78 1.41 -0.37 21.63
N SER A 79 0.64 0.29 20.73
CA SER A 79 0.28 1.71 20.89
C SER A 79 -0.84 1.92 21.90
N SER A 80 -0.74 3.00 22.67
CA SER A 80 -1.81 3.52 23.51
C SER A 80 -2.80 4.43 22.75
N GLU A 81 -2.47 4.81 21.52
CA GLU A 81 -3.32 5.65 20.68
C GLU A 81 -4.49 4.86 20.08
N GLU A 82 -5.64 5.53 19.99
CA GLU A 82 -6.84 4.98 19.36
C GLU A 82 -6.93 5.36 17.88
N ILE A 83 -7.60 4.51 17.09
CA ILE A 83 -7.91 4.79 15.70
C ILE A 83 -9.05 5.81 15.66
N LYS A 84 -8.78 6.99 15.09
CA LYS A 84 -9.81 8.03 14.94
C LYS A 84 -10.75 7.71 13.78
N HIS A 85 -12.04 8.03 13.97
CA HIS A 85 -13.11 7.83 12.99
C HIS A 85 -13.48 9.13 12.24
N GLU A 86 -12.56 10.05 12.15
CA GLU A 86 -12.66 11.34 11.46
C GLU A 86 -11.97 11.29 10.11
N SER A 87 -12.20 12.29 9.25
CA SER A 87 -11.46 12.44 8.00
C SER A 87 -9.98 12.74 8.28
N TYR A 88 -9.08 12.36 7.38
CA TYR A 88 -7.65 12.70 7.53
C TYR A 88 -7.41 14.21 7.56
N GLU A 89 -8.21 14.99 6.81
CA GLU A 89 -8.13 16.45 6.80
C GLU A 89 -8.45 17.05 8.18
N ASP A 90 -9.48 16.55 8.86
CA ASP A 90 -9.86 17.00 10.20
C ASP A 90 -8.81 16.58 11.24
N GLN A 91 -8.29 15.36 11.16
CA GLN A 91 -7.22 14.88 12.02
C GLN A 91 -5.94 15.75 11.91
N VAL A 92 -5.56 16.16 10.70
CA VAL A 92 -4.39 17.04 10.47
C VAL A 92 -4.63 18.43 11.07
N LYS A 93 -5.85 19.00 10.92
CA LYS A 93 -6.20 20.32 11.47
C LYS A 93 -6.17 20.35 12.99
N GLU A 94 -6.60 19.25 13.65
CA GLU A 94 -6.64 19.12 15.11
C GLU A 94 -5.31 18.73 15.74
N SER A 95 -4.38 18.25 14.92
CA SER A 95 -3.07 17.76 15.38
C SER A 95 -2.10 18.93 15.60
N GLU A 96 -1.52 19.04 16.79
CA GLU A 96 -0.44 20.00 17.07
C GLU A 96 0.81 19.79 16.19
N THR A 97 1.02 18.56 15.72
CA THR A 97 2.17 18.18 14.89
C THR A 97 1.87 18.18 13.39
N GLY A 98 0.61 18.42 12.97
CA GLY A 98 0.16 18.29 11.60
C GLY A 98 0.21 16.85 11.05
N ARG A 99 0.22 15.84 11.93
CA ARG A 99 0.28 14.42 11.55
C ARG A 99 -0.97 13.69 11.98
N VAL A 100 -1.39 12.71 11.19
CA VAL A 100 -2.47 11.80 11.56
C VAL A 100 -1.98 10.74 12.55
N SER A 101 -2.85 10.25 13.45
CA SER A 101 -2.51 9.24 14.47
C SER A 101 -2.10 7.89 13.87
N THR A 102 -2.48 7.64 12.61
CA THR A 102 -2.18 6.43 11.85
C THR A 102 -0.86 6.50 11.04
N TYR A 103 -0.12 7.62 11.14
CA TYR A 103 1.19 7.72 10.47
C TYR A 103 2.23 6.84 11.15
N VAL A 104 2.68 5.81 10.47
CA VAL A 104 3.82 4.98 10.88
C VAL A 104 5.11 5.63 10.34
N PRO A 105 6.05 6.05 11.21
CA PRO A 105 7.20 6.86 10.79
C PRO A 105 8.03 6.22 9.69
N PHE A 106 8.14 6.90 8.53
CA PHE A 106 8.97 6.51 7.40
C PHE A 106 8.72 5.07 6.89
N ARG A 107 7.49 4.57 7.08
CA ARG A 107 7.14 3.18 6.75
C ARG A 107 7.37 2.85 5.28
N ASN A 108 6.93 3.72 4.37
CA ASN A 108 7.08 3.48 2.93
C ASN A 108 8.55 3.48 2.50
N GLY A 109 9.39 4.36 3.07
CA GLY A 109 10.83 4.35 2.80
C GLY A 109 11.50 3.03 3.23
N LEU A 110 11.14 2.53 4.41
CA LEU A 110 11.63 1.25 4.90
C LEU A 110 11.15 0.08 4.01
N MET A 111 9.86 0.05 3.66
CA MET A 111 9.30 -1.00 2.80
C MET A 111 9.93 -1.00 1.40
N LEU A 112 10.15 0.17 0.82
CA LEU A 112 10.83 0.33 -0.47
C LEU A 112 12.28 -0.14 -0.41
N SER A 113 13.00 0.13 0.68
CA SER A 113 14.38 -0.34 0.88
C SER A 113 14.44 -1.87 0.98
N VAL A 114 13.49 -2.51 1.67
CA VAL A 114 13.38 -3.98 1.73
C VAL A 114 13.07 -4.56 0.34
N ALA A 115 12.14 -3.96 -0.39
CA ALA A 115 11.80 -4.41 -1.74
C ALA A 115 12.98 -4.25 -2.72
N ALA A 116 13.75 -3.16 -2.61
CA ALA A 116 14.95 -2.95 -3.42
C ALA A 116 16.03 -4.00 -3.15
N SER A 117 16.26 -4.32 -1.88
CA SER A 117 17.19 -5.38 -1.48
C SER A 117 16.72 -6.76 -1.95
N LEU A 118 15.42 -7.03 -1.86
CA LEU A 118 14.81 -8.26 -2.39
C LEU A 118 14.98 -8.36 -3.90
N ALA A 119 14.69 -7.27 -4.64
CA ALA A 119 14.82 -7.21 -6.09
C ALA A 119 16.25 -7.51 -6.55
N ALA A 120 17.23 -6.83 -5.96
CA ALA A 120 18.63 -7.03 -6.26
C ALA A 120 19.13 -8.46 -5.92
N SER A 121 18.52 -9.10 -4.92
CA SER A 121 18.89 -10.46 -4.50
C SER A 121 18.24 -11.55 -5.37
N LEU A 122 17.01 -11.32 -5.87
CA LEU A 122 16.29 -12.31 -6.68
C LEU A 122 16.67 -12.26 -8.15
N TYR A 123 17.03 -11.07 -8.66
CA TYR A 123 17.14 -10.77 -10.09
C TYR A 123 18.43 -10.01 -10.37
N GLU A 124 19.57 -10.58 -9.98
CA GLU A 124 20.90 -9.96 -10.01
C GLU A 124 21.26 -9.31 -11.37
N ASP A 125 20.87 -9.95 -12.48
CA ASP A 125 21.19 -9.51 -13.84
C ASP A 125 20.00 -8.93 -14.62
N GLU A 126 18.81 -8.83 -14.00
CA GLU A 126 17.59 -8.37 -14.67
C GLU A 126 17.21 -6.95 -14.23
N GLU A 127 16.45 -6.24 -15.06
CA GLU A 127 15.77 -5.01 -14.65
C GLU A 127 14.51 -5.35 -13.87
N VAL A 128 14.28 -4.64 -12.76
CA VAL A 128 13.16 -4.87 -11.86
C VAL A 128 12.42 -3.57 -11.56
N ASP A 129 11.10 -3.57 -11.73
CA ASP A 129 10.24 -2.50 -11.28
C ASP A 129 9.65 -2.84 -9.90
N ILE A 130 9.77 -1.93 -8.95
CA ILE A 130 9.05 -2.00 -7.67
C ILE A 130 7.81 -1.12 -7.78
N TYR A 131 6.64 -1.72 -7.61
CA TYR A 131 5.36 -1.00 -7.62
C TYR A 131 4.91 -0.65 -6.21
N ILE A 132 4.49 0.62 -6.03
CA ILE A 132 3.84 1.10 -4.80
C ILE A 132 2.53 1.82 -5.15
N GLY A 133 1.47 1.52 -4.40
CA GLY A 133 0.12 2.05 -4.61
C GLY A 133 -0.16 3.39 -3.94
N ALA A 134 0.85 4.23 -3.71
CA ALA A 134 0.64 5.58 -3.20
C ALA A 134 -0.14 6.43 -4.21
N HIS A 135 -1.10 7.23 -3.73
CA HIS A 135 -1.95 8.08 -4.55
C HIS A 135 -2.05 9.51 -3.98
N ALA A 136 -2.59 10.44 -4.78
CA ALA A 136 -2.60 11.87 -4.44
C ALA A 136 -3.30 12.19 -3.10
N ASP A 137 -4.38 11.46 -2.77
CA ASP A 137 -5.13 11.72 -1.53
C ASP A 137 -4.32 11.35 -0.27
N ASP A 138 -3.42 10.35 -0.33
CA ASP A 138 -2.54 9.99 0.79
C ASP A 138 -1.58 11.13 1.14
N ALA A 139 -1.13 11.88 0.15
CA ALA A 139 -0.24 13.02 0.32
C ALA A 139 -1.00 14.32 0.64
N ALA A 140 -2.33 14.34 0.46
CA ALA A 140 -3.15 15.54 0.65
C ALA A 140 -3.05 16.07 2.09
N GLY A 141 -2.90 17.37 2.23
CA GLY A 141 -2.73 18.00 3.54
C GLY A 141 -1.47 17.57 4.31
N ASN A 142 -0.52 16.90 3.64
CA ASN A 142 0.68 16.32 4.25
C ASN A 142 0.40 15.23 5.30
N ALA A 143 -0.72 14.51 5.15
CA ALA A 143 -1.12 13.44 6.08
C ALA A 143 -0.06 12.33 6.15
N TYR A 144 0.44 11.89 4.99
CA TYR A 144 1.50 10.88 4.86
C TYR A 144 2.62 11.42 3.96
N ALA A 145 3.63 12.04 4.56
CA ALA A 145 4.75 12.66 3.82
C ALA A 145 5.49 11.67 2.90
N ASP A 146 5.57 10.40 3.32
CA ASP A 146 6.20 9.31 2.58
C ASP A 146 5.32 8.65 1.49
N CYS A 147 4.18 9.28 1.17
CA CYS A 147 3.36 9.02 -0.03
C CYS A 147 3.50 10.13 -1.08
N SER A 148 4.18 11.22 -0.77
CA SER A 148 4.27 12.38 -1.67
C SER A 148 5.10 12.08 -2.92
N GLU A 149 4.73 12.69 -4.04
CA GLU A 149 5.48 12.54 -5.30
C GLU A 149 6.97 12.94 -5.18
N PRO A 150 7.34 14.05 -4.49
CA PRO A 150 8.75 14.37 -4.26
C PRO A 150 9.50 13.30 -3.48
N PHE A 151 8.85 12.68 -2.46
CA PHE A 151 9.45 11.58 -1.72
C PHE A 151 9.66 10.34 -2.61
N LEU A 152 8.64 9.96 -3.39
CA LEU A 152 8.72 8.79 -4.27
C LEU A 152 9.80 8.96 -5.34
N LYS A 153 9.95 10.17 -5.92
CA LYS A 153 11.03 10.48 -6.86
C LYS A 153 12.41 10.39 -6.21
N ALA A 154 12.57 10.93 -5.00
CA ALA A 154 13.84 10.82 -4.27
C ALA A 154 14.20 9.35 -3.94
N MET A 155 13.20 8.53 -3.59
CA MET A 155 13.40 7.09 -3.37
C MET A 155 13.74 6.35 -4.66
N GLU A 156 13.12 6.71 -5.79
CA GLU A 156 13.49 6.18 -7.12
C GLU A 156 14.95 6.45 -7.42
N ASP A 157 15.40 7.69 -7.28
CA ASP A 157 16.80 8.06 -7.52
C ASP A 157 17.74 7.26 -6.60
N ALA A 158 17.43 7.18 -5.31
CA ALA A 158 18.25 6.46 -4.33
C ALA A 158 18.32 4.96 -4.64
N ILE A 159 17.20 4.34 -4.96
CA ILE A 159 17.11 2.91 -5.31
C ILE A 159 17.89 2.64 -6.60
N SER A 160 17.66 3.42 -7.64
CA SER A 160 18.34 3.26 -8.94
C SER A 160 19.85 3.37 -8.78
N ILE A 161 20.34 4.42 -8.09
CA ILE A 161 21.78 4.60 -7.83
C ILE A 161 22.34 3.44 -7.00
N GLY A 162 21.64 3.05 -5.93
CA GLY A 162 22.10 2.01 -4.99
C GLY A 162 22.09 0.60 -5.59
N THR A 163 21.41 0.39 -6.71
CA THR A 163 21.28 -0.91 -7.40
C THR A 163 21.90 -0.89 -8.81
N TYR A 164 22.86 0.01 -9.05
CA TYR A 164 23.57 0.13 -10.33
C TYR A 164 22.65 0.36 -11.53
N GLY A 165 21.51 1.06 -11.34
CA GLY A 165 20.51 1.33 -12.38
C GLY A 165 19.66 0.11 -12.76
N LYS A 166 19.61 -0.94 -11.94
CA LYS A 166 18.85 -2.17 -12.24
C LYS A 166 17.44 -2.17 -11.65
N VAL A 167 17.23 -1.49 -10.53
CA VAL A 167 15.93 -1.47 -9.86
C VAL A 167 15.33 -0.09 -9.97
N HIS A 168 14.06 -0.02 -10.36
CA HIS A 168 13.30 1.21 -10.56
C HIS A 168 12.02 1.21 -9.74
N LEU A 169 11.54 2.39 -9.35
CA LEU A 169 10.29 2.56 -8.64
C LEU A 169 9.18 3.00 -9.59
N VAL A 170 8.06 2.32 -9.54
CA VAL A 170 6.86 2.65 -10.30
C VAL A 170 5.72 2.98 -9.33
N PHE A 171 5.15 4.18 -9.46
CA PHE A 171 4.06 4.70 -8.62
C PHE A 171 2.91 5.21 -9.52
N PRO A 172 2.11 4.28 -10.07
CA PRO A 172 1.21 4.57 -11.20
C PRO A 172 0.01 5.44 -10.82
N PHE A 173 -0.16 5.76 -9.53
CA PHE A 173 -1.31 6.46 -9.01
C PHE A 173 -0.98 7.77 -8.30
N ALA A 174 0.28 8.24 -8.34
CA ALA A 174 0.69 9.46 -7.65
C ALA A 174 -0.09 10.72 -8.09
N ASP A 175 -0.59 10.73 -9.32
CA ASP A 175 -1.42 11.79 -9.92
C ASP A 175 -2.94 11.53 -9.81
N LYS A 176 -3.36 10.42 -9.20
CA LYS A 176 -4.77 9.99 -9.11
C LYS A 176 -5.28 10.12 -7.68
N ASN A 177 -6.56 10.41 -7.56
CA ASN A 177 -7.29 10.22 -6.31
C ASN A 177 -7.74 8.76 -6.15
N LYS A 178 -8.23 8.40 -4.98
CA LYS A 178 -8.72 7.04 -4.67
C LYS A 178 -9.76 6.53 -5.66
N ALA A 179 -10.69 7.39 -6.11
CA ALA A 179 -11.68 7.01 -7.12
C ALA A 179 -11.04 6.66 -8.47
N GLY A 180 -9.96 7.35 -8.85
CA GLY A 180 -9.17 7.04 -10.05
C GLY A 180 -8.44 5.71 -9.96
N VAL A 181 -7.94 5.36 -8.77
CA VAL A 181 -7.35 4.03 -8.51
C VAL A 181 -8.40 2.94 -8.69
N VAL A 182 -9.56 3.07 -8.04
CA VAL A 182 -10.68 2.12 -8.15
C VAL A 182 -11.15 2.00 -9.60
N LYS A 183 -11.28 3.12 -10.32
CA LYS A 183 -11.65 3.11 -11.75
C LYS A 183 -10.67 2.27 -12.58
N THR A 184 -9.38 2.42 -12.33
CA THR A 184 -8.34 1.65 -13.02
C THR A 184 -8.49 0.15 -12.74
N GLY A 185 -8.68 -0.23 -11.49
CA GLY A 185 -8.81 -1.64 -11.12
C GLY A 185 -10.11 -2.27 -11.61
N LEU A 186 -11.24 -1.54 -11.60
CA LEU A 186 -12.50 -2.03 -12.20
C LEU A 186 -12.33 -2.33 -13.69
N ALA A 187 -11.62 -1.49 -14.41
CA ALA A 187 -11.33 -1.72 -15.83
C ALA A 187 -10.41 -2.94 -16.09
N LEU A 188 -9.61 -3.33 -15.09
CA LEU A 188 -8.70 -4.47 -15.12
C LEU A 188 -9.32 -5.77 -14.54
N GLY A 189 -10.51 -5.71 -13.95
CA GLY A 189 -11.14 -6.85 -13.29
C GLY A 189 -10.43 -7.21 -11.97
N THR A 190 -9.91 -6.22 -11.24
CA THR A 190 -9.25 -6.41 -9.96
C THR A 190 -10.18 -7.06 -8.94
N PRO A 191 -9.75 -8.12 -8.22
CA PRO A 191 -10.59 -8.87 -7.28
C PRO A 191 -10.75 -8.14 -5.94
N TYR A 192 -11.50 -7.05 -5.95
CA TYR A 192 -11.66 -6.20 -4.77
C TYR A 192 -12.38 -6.86 -3.59
N GLU A 193 -13.17 -7.90 -3.85
CA GLU A 193 -13.83 -8.74 -2.83
C GLU A 193 -12.81 -9.50 -1.94
N LEU A 194 -11.58 -9.69 -2.41
CA LEU A 194 -10.51 -10.33 -1.64
C LEU A 194 -9.71 -9.34 -0.78
N THR A 195 -9.95 -8.03 -0.93
CA THR A 195 -9.13 -6.98 -0.31
C THR A 195 -9.63 -6.57 1.06
N TRP A 196 -8.72 -6.10 1.90
CA TRP A 196 -9.01 -5.57 3.22
C TRP A 196 -8.39 -4.18 3.42
N SER A 197 -9.14 -3.24 3.96
CA SER A 197 -8.65 -1.88 4.24
C SER A 197 -8.95 -1.41 5.66
N CYS A 198 -9.91 -2.03 6.37
CA CYS A 198 -10.35 -1.57 7.68
C CYS A 198 -9.25 -1.68 8.74
N TYR A 199 -9.00 -0.60 9.47
CA TYR A 199 -8.01 -0.56 10.54
C TYR A 199 -8.43 -1.27 11.83
N GLU A 200 -9.74 -1.50 12.05
CA GLU A 200 -10.26 -2.13 13.28
C GLU A 200 -10.06 -3.65 13.32
N GLY A 201 -9.87 -4.30 12.19
CA GLY A 201 -9.59 -5.74 12.13
C GLY A 201 -10.70 -6.67 12.63
N GLY A 202 -11.96 -6.20 12.68
CA GLY A 202 -13.14 -7.00 13.06
C GLY A 202 -13.44 -8.12 12.06
N GLU A 203 -14.54 -8.85 12.26
CA GLU A 203 -14.99 -9.88 11.31
C GLU A 203 -15.39 -9.27 9.97
N LYS A 204 -16.05 -8.09 10.02
CA LYS A 204 -16.39 -7.26 8.86
C LYS A 204 -15.72 -5.89 8.97
N PRO A 205 -15.50 -5.18 7.86
CA PRO A 205 -15.07 -3.79 7.90
C PRO A 205 -16.02 -2.91 8.71
N CYS A 206 -15.49 -2.00 9.54
CA CYS A 206 -16.30 -1.15 10.43
C CYS A 206 -17.15 -0.11 9.68
N GLY A 207 -16.80 0.24 8.44
CA GLY A 207 -17.49 1.24 7.62
C GLY A 207 -17.27 2.69 8.05
N THR A 208 -16.57 2.96 9.16
CA THR A 208 -16.51 4.29 9.79
C THR A 208 -15.10 4.85 9.98
N CYS A 209 -14.05 4.02 10.06
CA CYS A 209 -12.68 4.53 10.11
C CYS A 209 -12.29 5.23 8.80
N GLY A 210 -11.29 6.08 8.82
CA GLY A 210 -10.89 6.91 7.68
C GLY A 210 -10.77 6.12 6.38
N THR A 211 -10.01 5.02 6.40
CA THR A 211 -9.81 4.19 5.21
C THR A 211 -11.09 3.49 4.71
N CYS A 212 -12.02 3.09 5.59
CA CYS A 212 -13.32 2.56 5.15
C CYS A 212 -14.16 3.62 4.43
N ARG A 213 -14.21 4.84 4.98
CA ARG A 213 -14.95 5.95 4.37
C ARG A 213 -14.41 6.30 3.00
N ASP A 214 -13.09 6.44 2.87
CA ASP A 214 -12.44 6.75 1.59
C ASP A 214 -12.66 5.63 0.56
N ARG A 215 -12.59 4.38 1.00
CA ARG A 215 -12.87 3.23 0.16
C ARG A 215 -14.32 3.25 -0.34
N ILE A 216 -15.31 3.39 0.52
CA ILE A 216 -16.73 3.46 0.16
C ILE A 216 -16.96 4.60 -0.85
N ALA A 217 -16.50 5.80 -0.54
CA ALA A 217 -16.64 6.97 -1.40
C ALA A 217 -16.02 6.75 -2.79
N ALA A 218 -14.88 6.06 -2.86
CA ALA A 218 -14.20 5.78 -4.13
C ALA A 218 -14.99 4.80 -5.01
N PHE A 219 -15.62 3.78 -4.43
CA PHE A 219 -16.50 2.86 -5.17
C PHE A 219 -17.78 3.56 -5.61
N GLU A 220 -18.44 4.33 -4.74
CA GLU A 220 -19.64 5.12 -5.05
C GLU A 220 -19.38 6.14 -6.17
N ALA A 221 -18.25 6.81 -6.18
CA ALA A 221 -17.84 7.73 -7.23
C ALA A 221 -17.71 7.06 -8.61
N ASN A 222 -17.52 5.75 -8.64
CA ASN A 222 -17.50 4.93 -9.85
C ASN A 222 -18.86 4.25 -10.16
N GLY A 223 -19.91 4.58 -9.39
CA GLY A 223 -21.26 4.05 -9.60
C GLY A 223 -21.44 2.57 -9.23
N VAL A 224 -20.56 2.01 -8.42
CA VAL A 224 -20.60 0.62 -7.97
C VAL A 224 -20.55 0.53 -6.45
N LYS A 225 -21.10 -0.56 -5.90
CA LYS A 225 -20.92 -0.88 -4.48
C LYS A 225 -19.55 -1.49 -4.24
N ASP A 226 -19.02 -1.28 -3.04
CA ASP A 226 -17.80 -1.95 -2.61
C ASP A 226 -18.07 -3.45 -2.37
N PRO A 227 -17.44 -4.34 -3.16
CA PRO A 227 -17.72 -5.78 -3.07
C PRO A 227 -17.19 -6.45 -1.78
N ALA A 228 -16.35 -5.78 -1.00
CA ALA A 228 -15.89 -6.32 0.28
C ALA A 228 -16.81 -5.97 1.46
N LEU A 229 -17.89 -5.22 1.23
CA LEU A 229 -18.87 -4.83 2.26
C LEU A 229 -20.20 -5.62 2.14
N ASP A 230 -20.33 -6.50 1.18
CA ASP A 230 -21.52 -7.33 0.97
C ASP A 230 -21.62 -8.53 1.93
#